data_e25808f3c7fb704d2fd77bf8379b0d97
#
_entry.id   e25808f3c7fb704d2fd77bf8379b0d97
#
_cell.length_a   1.000
_cell.length_b   1.000
_cell.length_c   1.000
_cell.angle_alpha   90.00
_cell.angle_beta   90.00
_cell.angle_gamma   90.00
#
_symmetry.space_group_name_H-M   'P 1'
#
loop_
_entity.id
_entity.type
_entity.pdbx_description
1 polymer ?
#
loop_
_entity_poly.entity_id
_entity_poly.type
_entity_poly.pdbx_seq_one_letter_code
_entity_poly.pdbx_strand_id
1 'polypeptide(L)'
;MEEMFLPLNVSATALEAQKIRMNTIASNIANVNSTSSPEGGPYRRKDVMFESYLYDESNVGVNISKIVEDERPPKKVYDPSHPDADKDGYVSYPNINTIEEMVNLIDATHAYEANLTLIAVYKDMFAKTLALTQI
;
A
#
# COMPACT_ATOMS: atom_id res chain seq x y z
N MET A 1 17.79 24.46 12.29
CA MET A 1 18.08 23.03 12.48
C MET A 1 16.88 22.12 12.17
N GLU A 2 15.67 22.53 12.49
CA GLU A 2 14.46 21.76 12.16
C GLU A 2 14.25 21.56 10.65
N GLU A 3 14.48 22.60 9.86
CA GLU A 3 14.37 22.52 8.39
C GLU A 3 15.31 21.48 7.75
N MET A 4 16.42 21.18 8.40
CA MET A 4 17.40 20.22 7.89
C MET A 4 16.93 18.76 8.00
N PHE A 5 16.02 18.44 8.92
CA PHE A 5 15.43 17.10 9.07
C PHE A 5 14.14 16.91 8.29
N LEU A 6 13.64 17.97 7.67
CA LEU A 6 12.38 17.95 6.94
C LEU A 6 12.32 16.91 5.83
N PRO A 7 13.33 16.80 4.92
CA PRO A 7 13.30 15.79 3.86
C PRO A 7 13.28 14.36 4.41
N LEU A 8 13.90 14.13 5.57
CA LEU A 8 13.88 12.85 6.26
C LEU A 8 12.47 12.52 6.80
N ASN A 9 11.81 13.50 7.41
CA ASN A 9 10.46 13.32 7.94
C ASN A 9 9.46 13.04 6.82
N VAL A 10 9.51 13.81 5.74
CA VAL A 10 8.65 13.59 4.56
C VAL A 10 8.88 12.21 3.96
N SER A 11 10.15 11.81 3.79
CA SER A 11 10.48 10.48 3.28
C SER A 11 10.03 9.36 4.22
N ALA A 12 10.11 9.56 5.54
CA ALA A 12 9.64 8.59 6.52
C ALA A 12 8.12 8.39 6.44
N THR A 13 7.34 9.46 6.29
CA THR A 13 5.88 9.34 6.09
C THR A 13 5.54 8.63 4.80
N ALA A 14 6.28 8.89 3.71
CA ALA A 14 6.10 8.21 2.44
C ALA A 14 6.44 6.72 2.53
N LEU A 15 7.49 6.34 3.29
CA LEU A 15 7.83 4.93 3.55
C LEU A 15 6.71 4.20 4.29
N GLU A 16 6.14 4.80 5.31
CA GLU A 16 5.04 4.22 6.07
C GLU A 16 3.80 4.01 5.18
N ALA A 17 3.46 5.01 4.39
CA ALA A 17 2.35 4.95 3.45
C ALA A 17 2.54 3.84 2.39
N GLN A 18 3.73 3.72 1.80
CA GLN A 18 4.05 2.66 0.84
C GLN A 18 4.07 1.28 1.49
N LYS A 19 4.53 1.15 2.73
CA LYS A 19 4.47 -0.12 3.49
C LYS A 19 3.03 -0.60 3.67
N ILE A 20 2.13 0.30 4.03
CA ILE A 20 0.70 -0.04 4.19
C ILE A 20 0.10 -0.42 2.84
N ARG A 21 0.46 0.29 1.75
CA ARG A 21 0.02 -0.06 0.39
C ARG A 21 0.50 -1.46 -0.01
N MET A 22 1.77 -1.79 0.22
CA MET A 22 2.33 -3.12 -0.06
C MET A 22 1.61 -4.21 0.72
N ASN A 23 1.33 -3.99 2.01
CA ASN A 23 0.59 -4.94 2.84
C ASN A 23 -0.85 -5.15 2.34
N THR A 24 -1.51 -4.09 1.89
CA THR A 24 -2.86 -4.16 1.33
C THR A 24 -2.88 -4.96 0.03
N ILE A 25 -1.92 -4.72 -0.87
CA ILE A 25 -1.77 -5.47 -2.13
C ILE A 25 -1.46 -6.94 -1.83
N ALA A 26 -0.55 -7.22 -0.90
CA ALA A 26 -0.23 -8.59 -0.50
C ALA A 26 -1.46 -9.32 0.07
N SER A 27 -2.29 -8.63 0.85
CA SER A 27 -3.56 -9.16 1.35
C SER A 27 -4.54 -9.46 0.21
N ASN A 28 -4.63 -8.60 -0.81
CA ASN A 28 -5.46 -8.84 -1.99
C ASN A 28 -5.01 -10.11 -2.74
N ILE A 29 -3.70 -10.24 -2.97
CA ILE A 29 -3.13 -11.42 -3.64
C ILE A 29 -3.39 -12.70 -2.82
N ALA A 30 -3.17 -12.65 -1.51
CA ALA A 30 -3.39 -13.79 -0.63
C ALA A 30 -4.86 -14.25 -0.61
N ASN A 31 -5.79 -13.34 -0.81
CA ASN A 31 -7.23 -13.59 -0.75
C ASN A 31 -7.91 -13.67 -2.12
N VAL A 32 -7.16 -13.81 -3.21
CA VAL A 32 -7.72 -13.86 -4.58
C VAL A 32 -8.74 -14.98 -4.78
N ASN A 33 -8.62 -16.07 -4.02
CA ASN A 33 -9.50 -17.23 -4.07
C ASN A 33 -10.42 -17.36 -2.84
N SER A 34 -10.48 -16.33 -1.97
CA SER A 34 -11.27 -16.40 -0.74
C SER A 34 -12.75 -16.12 -1.01
N THR A 35 -13.53 -17.17 -1.08
CA THR A 35 -14.99 -17.16 -1.37
C THR A 35 -15.83 -16.79 -0.16
N SER A 36 -15.27 -16.85 1.04
CA SER A 36 -15.94 -16.53 2.31
C SER A 36 -15.09 -15.56 3.14
N SER A 37 -15.72 -14.57 3.72
CA SER A 37 -15.12 -13.59 4.63
C SER A 37 -15.91 -13.48 5.92
N PRO A 38 -15.33 -12.98 7.03
CA PRO A 38 -16.05 -12.76 8.30
C PRO A 38 -17.26 -11.82 8.16
N GLU A 39 -17.25 -10.94 7.17
CA GLU A 39 -18.30 -9.97 6.87
C GLU A 39 -19.41 -10.54 5.98
N GLY A 40 -19.25 -11.79 5.53
CA GLY A 40 -20.14 -12.48 4.61
C GLY A 40 -19.79 -12.24 3.14
N GLY A 41 -19.91 -13.31 2.32
CA GLY A 41 -19.56 -13.28 0.91
C GLY A 41 -18.04 -13.35 0.64
N PRO A 42 -17.62 -13.18 -0.63
CA PRO A 42 -16.23 -13.27 -1.00
C PRO A 42 -15.43 -12.09 -0.44
N TYR A 43 -14.11 -12.27 -0.32
CA TYR A 43 -13.20 -11.18 0.00
C TYR A 43 -13.36 -10.03 -1.01
N ARG A 44 -13.34 -8.80 -0.54
CA ARG A 44 -13.35 -7.61 -1.39
C ARG A 44 -11.94 -7.03 -1.51
N ARG A 45 -11.55 -6.71 -2.75
CA ARG A 45 -10.30 -6.03 -3.02
C ARG A 45 -10.23 -4.74 -2.23
N LYS A 46 -9.10 -4.49 -1.57
CA LYS A 46 -8.87 -3.26 -0.81
C LYS A 46 -7.86 -2.39 -1.54
N ASP A 47 -8.06 -1.09 -1.47
CA ASP A 47 -7.13 -0.10 -2.00
C ASP A 47 -6.84 0.98 -0.96
N VAL A 48 -5.72 1.67 -1.11
CA VAL A 48 -5.24 2.66 -0.15
C VAL A 48 -5.37 4.04 -0.77
N MET A 49 -6.05 4.95 -0.07
CA MET A 49 -6.13 6.35 -0.47
C MET A 49 -5.07 7.15 0.27
N PHE A 50 -4.17 7.76 -0.50
CA PHE A 50 -3.17 8.68 0.02
C PHE A 50 -3.76 10.08 0.17
N GLU A 51 -3.33 10.76 1.20
CA GLU A 51 -3.66 12.16 1.45
C GLU A 51 -2.39 12.92 1.82
N SER A 52 -2.25 14.13 1.29
CA SER A 52 -1.23 15.05 1.77
C SER A 52 -1.72 15.74 3.03
N TYR A 53 -0.90 15.81 4.06
CA TYR A 53 -1.19 16.59 5.24
C TYR A 53 -0.08 17.62 5.49
N LEU A 54 -0.47 18.80 5.97
CA LEU A 54 0.46 19.82 6.37
C LEU A 54 1.06 19.43 7.73
N TYR A 55 2.36 19.24 7.75
CA TYR A 55 3.11 18.97 8.96
C TYR A 55 3.42 20.28 9.70
N ASP A 56 3.62 21.35 8.92
CA ASP A 56 3.92 22.71 9.37
C ASP A 56 3.50 23.68 8.24
N GLU A 57 3.56 25.01 8.47
CA GLU A 57 3.13 26.02 7.48
C GLU A 57 3.74 25.86 6.07
N SER A 58 4.87 25.16 5.97
CA SER A 58 5.61 24.95 4.70
C SER A 58 5.85 23.49 4.34
N ASN A 59 5.42 22.54 5.18
CA ASN A 59 5.86 21.15 5.08
C ASN A 59 4.70 20.20 4.89
N VAL A 60 4.72 19.47 3.78
CA VAL A 60 3.68 18.51 3.40
C VAL A 60 4.22 17.09 3.54
N GLY A 61 3.55 16.27 4.36
CA GLY A 61 3.77 14.83 4.45
C GLY A 61 2.72 14.03 3.70
N VAL A 62 2.93 12.73 3.64
CA VAL A 62 1.97 11.75 3.08
C VAL A 62 1.37 10.93 4.20
N ASN A 63 0.05 10.83 4.21
CA ASN A 63 -0.69 9.98 5.12
C ASN A 63 -1.67 9.09 4.35
N ILE A 64 -2.16 8.04 4.99
CA ILE A 64 -3.25 7.24 4.47
C ILE A 64 -4.55 7.75 5.08
N SER A 65 -5.39 8.28 4.21
CA SER A 65 -6.70 8.79 4.59
C SER A 65 -7.62 7.64 5.00
N LYS A 66 -7.69 6.61 4.17
CA LYS A 66 -8.49 5.40 4.43
C LYS A 66 -8.07 4.25 3.52
N ILE A 67 -8.45 3.05 3.92
CA ILE A 67 -8.46 1.86 3.07
C ILE A 67 -9.91 1.69 2.60
N VAL A 68 -10.11 1.63 1.29
CA VAL A 68 -11.42 1.49 0.65
C VAL A 68 -11.57 0.11 0.04
N GLU A 69 -12.79 -0.41 0.07
CA GLU A 69 -13.12 -1.66 -0.63
C GLU A 69 -13.60 -1.36 -2.05
N ASP A 70 -13.22 -2.22 -2.97
CA ASP A 70 -13.68 -2.15 -4.36
C ASP A 70 -15.17 -2.53 -4.42
N GLU A 71 -15.97 -1.64 -5.01
CA GLU A 71 -17.43 -1.81 -5.14
C GLU A 71 -17.83 -2.68 -6.34
N ARG A 72 -16.87 -3.05 -7.20
CA ARG A 72 -17.14 -3.89 -8.36
C ARG A 72 -17.73 -5.25 -7.93
N PRO A 73 -18.69 -5.79 -8.70
CA PRO A 73 -19.31 -7.07 -8.37
C PRO A 73 -18.28 -8.20 -8.39
N PRO A 74 -18.44 -9.23 -7.53
CA PRO A 74 -17.60 -10.41 -7.52
C PRO A 74 -17.73 -11.20 -8.83
N LYS A 75 -16.70 -11.97 -9.17
CA LYS A 75 -16.73 -12.89 -10.30
C LYS A 75 -17.54 -14.13 -9.92
N LYS A 76 -18.50 -14.50 -10.75
CA LYS A 76 -19.28 -15.75 -10.56
C LYS A 76 -18.72 -16.85 -11.44
N VAL A 77 -18.44 -17.99 -10.82
CA VAL A 77 -17.94 -19.20 -11.47
C VAL A 77 -18.90 -20.35 -11.16
N TYR A 78 -19.30 -21.10 -12.19
CA TYR A 78 -20.17 -22.25 -12.00
C TYR A 78 -19.38 -23.44 -11.46
N ASP A 79 -19.59 -23.78 -10.21
CA ASP A 79 -19.05 -24.94 -9.53
C ASP A 79 -20.04 -25.43 -8.45
N PRO A 80 -20.99 -26.29 -8.83
CA PRO A 80 -22.01 -26.76 -7.89
C PRO A 80 -21.45 -27.72 -6.81
N SER A 81 -20.19 -28.17 -6.94
CA SER A 81 -19.54 -29.02 -5.94
C SER A 81 -18.87 -28.25 -4.82
N HIS A 82 -18.72 -26.94 -5.00
CA HIS A 82 -18.07 -26.08 -4.01
C HIS A 82 -18.98 -25.85 -2.79
N PRO A 83 -18.44 -25.88 -1.55
CA PRO A 83 -19.22 -25.69 -0.33
C PRO A 83 -19.91 -24.32 -0.25
N ASP A 84 -19.38 -23.28 -0.90
CA ASP A 84 -19.93 -21.92 -0.93
C ASP A 84 -20.74 -21.65 -2.21
N ALA A 85 -21.16 -22.68 -2.93
CA ALA A 85 -22.02 -22.54 -4.11
C ALA A 85 -23.42 -22.05 -3.69
N ASP A 86 -23.98 -21.13 -4.48
CA ASP A 86 -25.36 -20.69 -4.31
C ASP A 86 -26.37 -21.77 -4.80
N LYS A 87 -27.66 -21.49 -4.69
CA LYS A 87 -28.72 -22.43 -5.09
C LYS A 87 -28.71 -22.77 -6.59
N ASP A 88 -28.10 -21.90 -7.39
CA ASP A 88 -27.97 -22.07 -8.84
C ASP A 88 -26.63 -22.71 -9.23
N GLY A 89 -25.79 -23.05 -8.26
CA GLY A 89 -24.49 -23.70 -8.44
C GLY A 89 -23.34 -22.74 -8.77
N TYR A 90 -23.49 -21.44 -8.51
CA TYR A 90 -22.44 -20.47 -8.72
C TYR A 90 -21.71 -20.12 -7.44
N VAL A 91 -20.39 -19.98 -7.53
CA VAL A 91 -19.51 -19.48 -6.47
C VAL A 91 -19.06 -18.06 -6.79
N SER A 92 -19.13 -17.18 -5.80
CA SER A 92 -18.65 -15.82 -5.92
C SER A 92 -17.19 -15.72 -5.48
N TYR A 93 -16.32 -15.30 -6.40
CA TYR A 93 -14.90 -15.04 -6.16
C TYR A 93 -14.60 -13.54 -6.12
N PRO A 94 -13.55 -13.12 -5.41
CA PRO A 94 -13.11 -11.74 -5.43
C PRO A 94 -12.83 -11.24 -6.84
N ASN A 95 -13.17 -9.97 -7.12
CA ASN A 95 -12.85 -9.35 -8.39
C ASN A 95 -11.42 -8.77 -8.34
N ILE A 96 -10.43 -9.67 -8.25
CA ILE A 96 -9.01 -9.34 -8.17
C ILE A 96 -8.32 -9.88 -9.42
N ASN A 97 -7.49 -9.05 -10.03
CA ASN A 97 -6.58 -9.46 -11.08
C ASN A 97 -5.17 -9.58 -10.48
N THR A 98 -4.69 -10.80 -10.33
CA THR A 98 -3.39 -11.08 -9.71
C THR A 98 -2.23 -10.39 -10.44
N ILE A 99 -2.27 -10.32 -11.78
CA ILE A 99 -1.22 -9.67 -12.57
C ILE A 99 -1.19 -8.17 -12.29
N GLU A 100 -2.36 -7.52 -12.23
CA GLU A 100 -2.48 -6.10 -11.89
C GLU A 100 -1.98 -5.81 -10.47
N GLU A 101 -2.34 -6.65 -9.50
CA GLU A 101 -1.84 -6.52 -8.13
C GLU A 101 -0.32 -6.73 -8.05
N MET A 102 0.26 -7.65 -8.83
CA MET A 102 1.71 -7.83 -8.88
C MET A 102 2.42 -6.61 -9.46
N VAL A 103 1.89 -5.97 -10.50
CA VAL A 103 2.43 -4.72 -11.05
C VAL A 103 2.36 -3.61 -10.00
N ASN A 104 1.21 -3.46 -9.33
CA ASN A 104 1.03 -2.49 -8.25
C ASN A 104 2.01 -2.73 -7.09
N LEU A 105 2.32 -4.00 -6.77
CA LEU A 105 3.29 -4.34 -5.74
C LEU A 105 4.71 -3.94 -6.14
N ILE A 106 5.08 -4.16 -7.40
CA ILE A 106 6.40 -3.74 -7.94
C ILE A 106 6.52 -2.22 -7.88
N ASP A 107 5.50 -1.49 -8.29
CA ASP A 107 5.50 -0.02 -8.24
C ASP A 107 5.64 0.51 -6.81
N ALA A 108 4.89 -0.08 -5.86
CA ALA A 108 4.98 0.29 -4.45
C ALA A 108 6.36 -0.02 -3.86
N THR A 109 6.97 -1.16 -4.25
CA THR A 109 8.31 -1.56 -3.83
C THR A 109 9.36 -0.57 -4.37
N HIS A 110 9.29 -0.20 -5.64
CA HIS A 110 10.21 0.79 -6.22
C HIS A 110 10.09 2.15 -5.53
N ALA A 111 8.87 2.60 -5.23
CA ALA A 111 8.66 3.84 -4.50
C ALA A 111 9.23 3.77 -3.07
N TYR A 112 9.08 2.63 -2.40
CA TYR A 112 9.64 2.39 -1.08
C TYR A 112 11.19 2.42 -1.11
N GLU A 113 11.82 1.72 -2.04
CA GLU A 113 13.27 1.68 -2.22
C GLU A 113 13.85 3.05 -2.57
N ALA A 114 13.17 3.83 -3.41
CA ALA A 114 13.57 5.20 -3.74
C ALA A 114 13.61 6.10 -2.50
N ASN A 115 12.61 6.02 -1.64
CA ASN A 115 12.58 6.78 -0.38
C ASN A 115 13.67 6.33 0.60
N LEU A 116 13.96 5.01 0.69
CA LEU A 116 15.08 4.49 1.49
C LEU A 116 16.42 5.03 1.00
N THR A 117 16.62 5.02 -0.32
CA THR A 117 17.85 5.54 -0.94
C THR A 117 18.01 7.03 -0.65
N LEU A 118 16.93 7.80 -0.72
CA LEU A 118 16.95 9.24 -0.42
C LEU A 118 17.37 9.48 1.03
N ILE A 119 16.85 8.72 1.98
CA ILE A 119 17.23 8.82 3.40
C ILE A 119 18.72 8.49 3.59
N ALA A 120 19.22 7.43 2.91
CA ALA A 120 20.62 7.04 3.00
C ALA A 120 21.57 8.12 2.45
N VAL A 121 21.26 8.68 1.27
CA VAL A 121 22.01 9.77 0.67
C VAL A 121 22.01 11.02 1.55
N TYR A 122 20.85 11.35 2.14
CA TYR A 122 20.72 12.51 3.01
C TYR A 122 21.58 12.36 4.27
N LYS A 123 21.58 11.18 4.89
CA LYS A 123 22.45 10.88 6.04
C LYS A 123 23.93 10.98 5.72
N ASP A 124 24.36 10.50 4.54
CA ASP A 124 25.73 10.60 4.08
C ASP A 124 26.16 12.06 3.86
N MET A 125 25.30 12.86 3.20
CA MET A 125 25.52 14.29 3.03
C MET A 125 25.68 14.99 4.39
N PHE A 126 24.81 14.68 5.33
CA PHE A 126 24.85 15.27 6.67
C PHE A 126 26.15 14.93 7.41
N ALA A 127 26.56 13.66 7.37
CA ALA A 127 27.80 13.21 7.99
C ALA A 127 29.04 13.91 7.39
N LYS A 128 29.07 14.07 6.06
CA LYS A 128 30.14 14.81 5.38
C LYS A 128 30.16 16.29 5.74
N THR A 129 29.00 16.93 5.84
CA THR A 129 28.90 18.35 6.25
C THR A 129 29.41 18.54 7.67
N LEU A 130 29.07 17.66 8.59
CA LEU A 130 29.58 17.70 9.97
C LEU A 130 31.11 17.52 10.02
N ALA A 131 31.65 16.62 9.20
CA ALA A 131 33.10 16.40 9.12
C ALA A 131 33.86 17.67 8.65
N LEU A 132 33.26 18.46 7.77
CA LEU A 132 33.82 19.72 7.30
C LEU A 132 33.78 20.85 8.33
N THR A 133 32.86 20.79 9.28
CA THR A 133 32.73 21.81 10.34
C THR A 133 33.64 21.54 11.55
N GLN A 134 34.35 20.42 11.56
CA GLN A 134 35.28 20.07 12.64
C GLN A 134 36.76 20.42 12.32
N ILE A 135 37.00 21.13 11.23
CA ILE A 135 38.28 21.72 10.86
C ILE A 135 38.20 23.23 11.18
#